data_ed8106330c00addcb6a631c7fb76f878
#
_entry.id   ed8106330c00addcb6a631c7fb76f878
#
_cell.length_a   1.000
_cell.length_b   1.000
_cell.length_c   1.000
_cell.angle_alpha   90.00
_cell.angle_beta   90.00
_cell.angle_gamma   90.00
#
_symmetry.space_group_name_H-M   'P 1'
#
loop_
_entity.id
_entity.type
_entity.pdbx_description
1 polymer ?
#
loop_
_entity_poly.entity_id
_entity_poly.type
_entity_poly.pdbx_seq_one_letter_code
_entity_poly.pdbx_strand_id
1 'polypeptide(L)'
;VLAVVTVSGLIYNLGLVVGPWFEGQLAQCLLGILNGNETFAAMVALCAGYLIAIAVVQGSRFIKRLYVRKFANNINRSMKQVLYANLVRKDKAELEQAGTGTLMTKAISDVDACAEGMRKFTTEIFDTGIALLAYAVMLLGYDWRLALLCLVFAPISYYIA
;
A
#
# COMPACT_ATOMS: atom_id res chain seq x y z
N VAL A 1 2.99 -13.91 -8.68
CA VAL A 1 3.44 -12.95 -7.69
C VAL A 1 2.57 -11.69 -7.77
N LEU A 2 2.41 -11.10 -8.95
CA LEU A 2 1.65 -9.85 -9.15
C LEU A 2 0.19 -10.00 -8.69
N ALA A 3 -0.50 -11.09 -9.06
CA ALA A 3 -1.87 -11.36 -8.64
C ALA A 3 -2.02 -11.42 -7.10
N VAL A 4 -1.07 -12.05 -6.41
CA VAL A 4 -1.09 -12.12 -4.94
C VAL A 4 -0.90 -10.74 -4.31
N VAL A 5 0.01 -9.93 -4.87
CA VAL A 5 0.21 -8.54 -4.42
C VAL A 5 -1.06 -7.71 -4.61
N THR A 6 -1.72 -7.85 -5.77
CA THR A 6 -2.96 -7.10 -6.08
C THR A 6 -4.09 -7.50 -5.13
N VAL A 7 -4.34 -8.80 -4.97
CA VAL A 7 -5.42 -9.30 -4.10
C VAL A 7 -5.17 -8.93 -2.64
N SER A 8 -3.95 -9.18 -2.11
CA SER A 8 -3.62 -8.82 -0.74
C SER A 8 -3.61 -7.30 -0.51
N GLY A 9 -3.24 -6.51 -1.53
CA GLY A 9 -3.31 -5.07 -1.52
C GLY A 9 -4.75 -4.55 -1.46
N LEU A 10 -5.65 -5.13 -2.25
CA LEU A 10 -7.08 -4.80 -2.22
C LEU A 10 -7.70 -5.12 -0.86
N ILE A 11 -7.44 -6.33 -0.32
CA ILE A 11 -7.95 -6.72 1.00
C ILE A 11 -7.44 -5.77 2.09
N TYR A 12 -6.15 -5.39 2.03
CA TYR A 12 -5.57 -4.46 2.98
C TYR A 12 -6.22 -3.07 2.87
N ASN A 13 -6.33 -2.51 1.67
CA ASN A 13 -6.84 -1.16 1.46
C ASN A 13 -8.35 -1.04 1.75
N LEU A 14 -9.15 -2.05 1.38
CA LEU A 14 -10.55 -2.13 1.79
C LEU A 14 -10.68 -2.33 3.30
N GLY A 15 -9.77 -3.10 3.89
CA GLY A 15 -9.72 -3.33 5.33
C GLY A 15 -9.42 -2.08 6.16
N LEU A 16 -8.76 -1.06 5.59
CA LEU A 16 -8.55 0.23 6.28
C LEU A 16 -9.88 0.96 6.58
N VAL A 17 -10.89 0.76 5.74
CA VAL A 17 -12.24 1.34 5.95
C VAL A 17 -13.00 0.64 7.09
N VAL A 18 -12.64 -0.59 7.38
CA VAL A 18 -13.29 -1.41 8.44
C VAL A 18 -13.06 -0.81 9.84
N GLY A 19 -11.89 -0.18 10.08
CA GLY A 19 -11.57 0.48 11.35
C GLY A 19 -12.62 1.53 11.76
N PRO A 20 -12.76 2.62 10.99
CA PRO A 20 -13.74 3.67 11.26
C PRO A 20 -15.19 3.16 11.35
N TRP A 21 -15.53 2.12 10.57
CA TRP A 21 -16.86 1.53 10.62
C TRP A 21 -17.13 0.82 11.98
N PHE A 22 -16.18 0.00 12.46
CA PHE A 22 -16.30 -0.63 13.77
C PHE A 22 -16.30 0.38 14.92
N GLU A 23 -15.48 1.44 14.82
CA GLU A 23 -15.45 2.51 15.81
C GLU A 23 -16.81 3.22 15.91
N GLY A 24 -17.45 3.48 14.77
CA GLY A 24 -18.81 4.01 14.73
C GLY A 24 -19.84 3.08 15.37
N GLN A 25 -19.77 1.77 15.10
CA GLN A 25 -20.66 0.77 15.70
C GLN A 25 -20.45 0.63 17.22
N LEU A 26 -19.19 0.66 17.66
CA LEU A 26 -18.86 0.63 19.09
C LEU A 26 -19.39 1.85 19.83
N ALA A 27 -19.28 3.04 19.23
CA ALA A 27 -19.82 4.27 19.80
C ALA A 27 -21.35 4.21 19.91
N GLN A 28 -22.04 3.72 18.88
CA GLN A 28 -23.50 3.53 18.92
C GLN A 28 -23.93 2.49 19.95
N CYS A 29 -23.24 1.35 20.05
CA CYS A 29 -23.49 0.33 21.05
C CYS A 29 -23.30 0.87 22.48
N LEU A 30 -22.26 1.69 22.72
CA LEU A 30 -22.03 2.34 24.00
C LEU A 30 -23.20 3.27 24.40
N LEU A 31 -23.67 4.09 23.47
CA LEU A 31 -24.84 4.93 23.67
C LEU A 31 -26.10 4.09 23.90
N GLY A 32 -26.25 2.96 23.22
CA GLY A 32 -27.35 2.00 23.45
C GLY A 32 -27.33 1.39 24.83
N ILE A 33 -26.16 1.06 25.37
CA ILE A 33 -26.01 0.55 26.75
C ILE A 33 -26.36 1.63 27.75
N LEU A 34 -25.94 2.87 27.56
CA LEU A 34 -26.29 4.00 28.44
C LEU A 34 -27.80 4.28 28.47
N ASN A 35 -28.48 4.05 27.34
CA ASN A 35 -29.93 4.19 27.22
C ASN A 35 -30.71 2.93 27.63
N GLY A 36 -30.04 1.85 28.06
CA GLY A 36 -30.66 0.59 28.50
C GLY A 36 -31.18 -0.31 27.35
N ASN A 37 -30.85 0.00 26.08
CA ASN A 37 -31.37 -0.72 24.92
C ASN A 37 -30.43 -1.83 24.44
N GLU A 38 -29.16 -1.83 24.85
CA GLU A 38 -28.16 -2.78 24.43
C GLU A 38 -27.48 -3.48 25.60
N THR A 39 -26.98 -4.70 25.38
CA THR A 39 -26.35 -5.52 26.41
C THR A 39 -24.83 -5.42 26.35
N PHE A 40 -24.17 -5.44 27.51
CA PHE A 40 -22.70 -5.49 27.58
C PHE A 40 -22.09 -6.64 26.75
N ALA A 41 -22.79 -7.77 26.64
CA ALA A 41 -22.38 -8.89 25.81
C ALA A 41 -22.27 -8.53 24.30
N ALA A 42 -23.17 -7.67 23.80
CA ALA A 42 -23.11 -7.19 22.41
C ALA A 42 -21.86 -6.37 22.15
N MET A 43 -21.47 -5.52 23.11
CA MET A 43 -20.24 -4.73 23.02
C MET A 43 -18.99 -5.63 23.01
N VAL A 44 -18.95 -6.67 23.85
CA VAL A 44 -17.82 -7.64 23.86
C VAL A 44 -17.73 -8.40 22.53
N ALA A 45 -18.87 -8.79 21.94
CA ALA A 45 -18.92 -9.46 20.65
C ALA A 45 -18.41 -8.54 19.50
N LEU A 46 -18.79 -7.25 19.51
CA LEU A 46 -18.28 -6.25 18.57
C LEU A 46 -16.78 -6.03 18.72
N CYS A 47 -16.26 -5.94 19.94
CA CYS A 47 -14.83 -5.83 20.20
C CYS A 47 -14.06 -7.05 19.69
N ALA A 48 -14.56 -8.26 19.92
CA ALA A 48 -13.94 -9.48 19.40
C ALA A 48 -13.94 -9.52 17.87
N GLY A 49 -15.06 -9.14 17.24
CA GLY A 49 -15.16 -9.01 15.79
C GLY A 49 -14.16 -8.00 15.22
N TYR A 50 -14.00 -6.86 15.89
CA TYR A 50 -13.04 -5.83 15.50
C TYR A 50 -11.59 -6.33 15.58
N LEU A 51 -11.22 -7.03 16.65
CA LEU A 51 -9.89 -7.62 16.80
C LEU A 51 -9.58 -8.65 15.69
N ILE A 52 -10.55 -9.49 15.35
CA ILE A 52 -10.41 -10.45 14.24
C ILE A 52 -10.25 -9.72 12.91
N ALA A 53 -11.05 -8.70 12.64
CA ALA A 53 -10.95 -7.90 11.43
C ALA A 53 -9.57 -7.23 11.30
N ILE A 54 -9.07 -6.60 12.37
CA ILE A 54 -7.72 -6.02 12.40
C ILE A 54 -6.66 -7.10 12.14
N ALA A 55 -6.76 -8.27 12.74
CA ALA A 55 -5.79 -9.36 12.55
C ALA A 55 -5.74 -9.80 11.08
N VAL A 56 -6.89 -9.92 10.40
CA VAL A 56 -6.97 -10.24 8.96
C VAL A 56 -6.35 -9.14 8.10
N VAL A 57 -6.64 -7.88 8.40
CA VAL A 57 -6.09 -6.72 7.68
C VAL A 57 -4.56 -6.65 7.84
N GLN A 58 -4.05 -6.82 9.04
CA GLN A 58 -2.60 -6.81 9.30
C GLN A 58 -1.89 -8.04 8.71
N GLY A 59 -2.53 -9.19 8.72
CA GLY A 59 -2.06 -10.39 8.03
C GLY A 59 -1.92 -10.17 6.52
N SER A 60 -2.93 -9.57 5.89
CA SER A 60 -2.91 -9.19 4.47
C SER A 60 -1.80 -8.18 4.16
N ARG A 61 -1.58 -7.20 5.04
CA ARG A 61 -0.49 -6.22 4.94
C ARG A 61 0.88 -6.90 4.99
N PHE A 62 1.06 -7.87 5.88
CA PHE A 62 2.30 -8.63 6.00
C PHE A 62 2.59 -9.42 4.73
N ILE A 63 1.60 -10.18 4.23
CA ILE A 63 1.70 -10.93 2.98
C ILE A 63 2.05 -10.00 1.82
N LYS A 64 1.33 -8.89 1.66
CA LYS A 64 1.60 -7.89 0.64
C LYS A 64 3.06 -7.40 0.68
N ARG A 65 3.56 -7.00 1.85
CA ARG A 65 4.94 -6.53 2.02
C ARG A 65 5.99 -7.56 1.62
N LEU A 66 5.78 -8.83 1.95
CA LEU A 66 6.67 -9.93 1.56
C LEU A 66 6.71 -10.10 0.05
N TYR A 67 5.55 -10.14 -0.59
CA TYR A 67 5.47 -10.38 -2.03
C TYR A 67 5.94 -9.17 -2.86
N VAL A 68 5.71 -7.94 -2.40
CA VAL A 68 6.25 -6.73 -3.03
C VAL A 68 7.79 -6.73 -2.99
N ARG A 69 8.39 -7.09 -1.85
CA ARG A 69 9.86 -7.24 -1.76
C ARG A 69 10.38 -8.34 -2.68
N LYS A 70 9.71 -9.48 -2.72
CA LYS A 70 10.07 -10.59 -3.61
C LYS A 70 9.98 -10.18 -5.09
N PHE A 71 8.96 -9.41 -5.45
CA PHE A 71 8.80 -8.86 -6.79
C PHE A 71 9.93 -7.90 -7.16
N ALA A 72 10.25 -6.93 -6.30
CA ALA A 72 11.34 -5.99 -6.49
C ALA A 72 12.70 -6.69 -6.63
N ASN A 73 12.98 -7.69 -5.78
CA ASN A 73 14.22 -8.47 -5.86
C ASN A 73 14.32 -9.28 -7.15
N ASN A 74 13.22 -9.84 -7.64
CA ASN A 74 13.20 -10.57 -8.91
C ASN A 74 13.48 -9.64 -10.10
N ILE A 75 12.90 -8.45 -10.10
CA ILE A 75 13.16 -7.43 -11.14
C ILE A 75 14.63 -7.04 -11.12
N ASN A 76 15.15 -6.68 -9.94
CA ASN A 76 16.56 -6.32 -9.75
C ASN A 76 17.49 -7.40 -10.28
N ARG A 77 17.24 -8.67 -9.91
CA ARG A 77 18.00 -9.81 -10.39
C ARG A 77 17.93 -9.96 -11.92
N SER A 78 16.75 -9.89 -12.50
CA SER A 78 16.58 -10.01 -13.96
C SER A 78 17.27 -8.88 -14.72
N MET A 79 17.15 -7.64 -14.24
CA MET A 79 17.81 -6.48 -14.83
C MET A 79 19.33 -6.60 -14.76
N LYS A 80 19.88 -7.00 -13.61
CA LYS A 80 21.33 -7.24 -13.44
C LYS A 80 21.84 -8.37 -14.35
N GLN A 81 21.06 -9.45 -14.52
CA GLN A 81 21.42 -10.53 -15.44
C GLN A 81 21.50 -10.07 -16.89
N VAL A 82 20.49 -9.32 -17.37
CA VAL A 82 20.47 -8.77 -18.74
C VAL A 82 21.62 -7.80 -18.95
N LEU A 83 21.84 -6.91 -17.98
CA LEU A 83 22.92 -5.95 -18.03
C LEU A 83 24.30 -6.62 -18.10
N TYR A 84 24.53 -7.61 -17.20
CA TYR A 84 25.79 -8.34 -17.18
C TYR A 84 26.03 -9.12 -18.48
N ALA A 85 25.00 -9.79 -19.01
CA ALA A 85 25.09 -10.51 -20.28
C ALA A 85 25.44 -9.58 -21.45
N ASN A 86 24.93 -8.36 -21.45
CA ASN A 86 25.27 -7.36 -22.47
C ASN A 86 26.68 -6.78 -22.29
N LEU A 87 27.11 -6.55 -21.05
CA LEU A 87 28.48 -6.09 -20.75
C LEU A 87 29.55 -7.09 -21.21
N VAL A 88 29.32 -8.38 -20.96
CA VAL A 88 30.27 -9.45 -21.36
C VAL A 88 30.35 -9.62 -22.88
N ARG A 89 29.34 -9.21 -23.62
CA ARG A 89 29.32 -9.24 -25.09
C ARG A 89 29.96 -8.03 -25.76
N LYS A 90 30.29 -6.98 -25.01
CA LYS A 90 30.96 -5.78 -25.56
C LYS A 90 32.45 -6.01 -25.75
N ASP A 91 32.98 -5.41 -26.78
CA ASP A 91 34.40 -5.48 -27.09
C ASP A 91 35.25 -4.80 -26.01
N LYS A 92 36.41 -5.38 -25.73
CA LYS A 92 37.34 -4.90 -24.69
C LYS A 92 37.76 -3.44 -24.90
N ALA A 93 37.92 -3.02 -26.17
CA ALA A 93 38.28 -1.66 -26.51
C ALA A 93 37.20 -0.62 -26.16
N GLU A 94 35.90 -0.97 -26.33
CA GLU A 94 34.78 -0.10 -25.94
C GLU A 94 34.63 -0.02 -24.40
N LEU A 95 34.91 -1.11 -23.68
CA LEU A 95 34.87 -1.14 -22.24
C LEU A 95 35.98 -0.29 -21.59
N GLU A 96 37.19 -0.31 -22.19
CA GLU A 96 38.34 0.48 -21.70
C GLU A 96 38.14 1.98 -21.94
N GLN A 97 37.59 2.39 -23.10
CA GLN A 97 37.25 3.80 -23.38
C GLN A 97 36.20 4.39 -22.47
N ALA A 98 35.19 3.58 -22.04
CA ALA A 98 34.11 4.04 -21.19
C ALA A 98 34.44 3.99 -19.68
N GLY A 99 35.62 3.46 -19.32
CA GLY A 99 36.03 3.26 -17.92
C GLY A 99 35.19 2.15 -17.22
N THR A 100 35.71 0.94 -17.21
CA THR A 100 35.02 -0.27 -16.73
C THR A 100 34.44 -0.10 -15.33
N GLY A 101 35.15 0.59 -14.44
CA GLY A 101 34.67 0.84 -13.06
C GLY A 101 33.48 1.79 -13.00
N THR A 102 33.51 2.86 -13.81
CA THR A 102 32.43 3.85 -13.85
C THR A 102 31.15 3.26 -14.47
N LEU A 103 31.29 2.47 -15.54
CA LEU A 103 30.18 1.76 -16.16
C LEU A 103 29.54 0.75 -15.18
N MET A 104 30.36 0.00 -14.46
CA MET A 104 29.88 -1.00 -13.51
C MET A 104 29.13 -0.35 -12.34
N THR A 105 29.68 0.72 -11.78
CA THR A 105 29.05 1.46 -10.67
C THR A 105 27.72 2.09 -11.10
N LYS A 106 27.73 2.77 -12.26
CA LYS A 106 26.51 3.37 -12.82
C LYS A 106 25.43 2.33 -13.11
N ALA A 107 25.83 1.23 -13.74
CA ALA A 107 24.93 0.16 -14.09
C ALA A 107 24.29 -0.50 -12.87
N ILE A 108 25.03 -0.73 -11.79
CA ILE A 108 24.51 -1.28 -10.54
C ILE A 108 23.58 -0.27 -9.86
N SER A 109 24.00 0.98 -9.74
CA SER A 109 23.23 2.05 -9.11
C SER A 109 21.93 2.35 -9.84
N ASP A 110 21.96 2.43 -11.17
CA ASP A 110 20.79 2.74 -11.99
C ASP A 110 19.77 1.58 -11.96
N VAL A 111 20.24 0.33 -11.93
CA VAL A 111 19.36 -0.84 -11.79
C VAL A 111 18.70 -0.86 -10.40
N ASP A 112 19.44 -0.56 -9.34
CA ASP A 112 18.91 -0.52 -7.99
C ASP A 112 17.88 0.63 -7.85
N ALA A 113 18.17 1.81 -8.43
CA ALA A 113 17.25 2.94 -8.47
C ALA A 113 15.97 2.61 -9.26
N CYS A 114 16.09 1.94 -10.40
CA CYS A 114 14.96 1.52 -11.21
C CYS A 114 14.09 0.49 -10.48
N ALA A 115 14.68 -0.51 -9.85
CA ALA A 115 13.95 -1.51 -9.06
C ALA A 115 13.22 -0.88 -7.88
N GLU A 116 13.84 0.08 -7.20
CA GLU A 116 13.21 0.85 -6.11
C GLU A 116 12.09 1.76 -6.61
N GLY A 117 12.29 2.41 -7.76
CA GLY A 117 11.25 3.21 -8.42
C GLY A 117 10.02 2.37 -8.79
N MET A 118 10.21 1.21 -9.38
CA MET A 118 9.12 0.28 -9.68
C MET A 118 8.42 -0.23 -8.41
N ARG A 119 9.16 -0.49 -7.35
CA ARG A 119 8.59 -0.87 -6.05
C ARG A 119 7.71 0.23 -5.48
N LYS A 120 8.21 1.47 -5.44
CA LYS A 120 7.47 2.64 -4.96
C LYS A 120 6.23 2.90 -5.79
N PHE A 121 6.36 2.93 -7.11
CA PHE A 121 5.25 3.13 -8.01
C PHE A 121 4.12 2.13 -7.77
N THR A 122 4.45 0.83 -7.68
CA THR A 122 3.48 -0.21 -7.42
C THR A 122 2.83 -0.04 -6.05
N THR A 123 3.60 0.31 -5.01
CA THR A 123 3.08 0.46 -3.64
C THR A 123 2.22 1.72 -3.53
N GLU A 124 2.67 2.85 -4.05
CA GLU A 124 1.98 4.13 -3.92
C GLU A 124 0.69 4.19 -4.72
N ILE A 125 0.64 3.65 -5.94
CA ILE A 125 -0.60 3.59 -6.72
C ILE A 125 -1.66 2.75 -6.01
N PHE A 126 -1.27 1.55 -5.51
CA PHE A 126 -2.23 0.68 -4.84
C PHE A 126 -2.59 1.17 -3.42
N ASP A 127 -1.64 1.68 -2.65
CA ASP A 127 -1.92 2.10 -1.28
C ASP A 127 -2.65 3.45 -1.23
N THR A 128 -2.18 4.43 -1.99
CA THR A 128 -2.77 5.77 -1.95
C THR A 128 -4.02 5.87 -2.82
N GLY A 129 -3.98 5.33 -4.06
CA GLY A 129 -5.09 5.44 -5.00
C GLY A 129 -6.32 4.65 -4.56
N ILE A 130 -6.15 3.38 -4.21
CA ILE A 130 -7.28 2.51 -3.81
C ILE A 130 -7.81 2.91 -2.43
N ALA A 131 -6.93 3.25 -1.48
CA ALA A 131 -7.36 3.72 -0.17
C ALA A 131 -8.16 5.03 -0.28
N LEU A 132 -7.69 5.99 -1.09
CA LEU A 132 -8.39 7.26 -1.32
C LEU A 132 -9.77 7.02 -1.94
N LEU A 133 -9.87 6.14 -2.94
CA LEU A 133 -11.16 5.77 -3.51
C LEU A 133 -12.09 5.10 -2.49
N ALA A 134 -11.57 4.17 -1.69
CA ALA A 134 -12.36 3.48 -0.67
C ALA A 134 -12.89 4.46 0.39
N TYR A 135 -12.05 5.36 0.88
CA TYR A 135 -12.48 6.40 1.82
C TYR A 135 -13.45 7.39 1.20
N ALA A 136 -13.24 7.80 -0.06
CA ALA A 136 -14.18 8.68 -0.77
C ALA A 136 -15.56 8.05 -0.91
N VAL A 137 -15.63 6.78 -1.30
CA VAL A 137 -16.89 6.03 -1.41
C VAL A 137 -17.58 5.92 -0.04
N MET A 138 -16.83 5.63 1.02
CA MET A 138 -17.37 5.54 2.37
C MET A 138 -17.93 6.89 2.85
N LEU A 139 -17.20 7.99 2.65
CA LEU A 139 -17.63 9.34 3.00
C LEU A 139 -18.90 9.76 2.23
N LEU A 140 -18.95 9.46 0.93
CA LEU A 140 -20.15 9.71 0.11
C LEU A 140 -21.37 8.92 0.60
N GLY A 141 -21.15 7.71 1.15
CA GLY A 141 -22.21 6.88 1.73
C GLY A 141 -22.77 7.43 3.05
N TYR A 142 -21.97 8.17 3.81
CA TYR A 142 -22.43 8.81 5.06
C TYR A 142 -23.14 10.15 4.81
N ASP A 143 -22.47 11.09 4.15
CA ASP A 143 -23.04 12.39 3.79
C ASP A 143 -22.23 13.01 2.64
N TRP A 144 -22.90 13.23 1.49
CA TRP A 144 -22.28 13.77 0.30
C TRP A 144 -21.77 15.21 0.49
N ARG A 145 -22.38 15.99 1.40
CA ARG A 145 -21.98 17.38 1.71
C ARG A 145 -20.66 17.41 2.47
N LEU A 146 -20.53 16.54 3.47
CA LEU A 146 -19.27 16.34 4.22
C LEU A 146 -18.15 15.82 3.33
N ALA A 147 -18.46 14.88 2.42
CA ALA A 147 -17.51 14.35 1.46
C ALA A 147 -16.94 15.44 0.55
N LEU A 148 -17.80 16.29 -0.03
CA LEU A 148 -17.37 17.42 -0.85
C LEU A 148 -16.50 18.40 -0.08
N LEU A 149 -16.86 18.72 1.15
CA LEU A 149 -16.10 19.62 1.99
C LEU A 149 -14.70 19.07 2.28
N CYS A 150 -14.57 17.80 2.64
CA CYS A 150 -13.29 17.13 2.84
C CYS A 150 -12.44 17.07 1.56
N LEU A 151 -13.05 16.77 0.41
CA LEU A 151 -12.36 16.72 -0.88
C LEU A 151 -11.80 18.07 -1.32
N VAL A 152 -12.48 19.17 -1.01
CA VAL A 152 -12.00 20.53 -1.30
C VAL A 152 -10.88 20.95 -0.36
N PHE A 153 -10.98 20.60 0.92
CA PHE A 153 -9.97 20.99 1.91
C PHE A 153 -8.66 20.19 1.79
N ALA A 154 -8.70 18.94 1.30
CA ALA A 154 -7.50 18.10 1.17
C ALA A 154 -6.42 18.72 0.25
N PRO A 155 -6.71 19.17 -0.99
CA PRO A 155 -5.70 19.83 -1.83
C PRO A 155 -5.27 21.18 -1.30
N ILE A 156 -6.14 21.93 -0.62
CA ILE A 156 -5.79 23.22 0.00
C ILE A 156 -4.77 22.99 1.13
N SER A 157 -5.00 21.99 1.98
CA SER A 157 -4.06 21.63 3.05
C SER A 157 -2.70 21.21 2.49
N TYR A 158 -2.67 20.46 1.39
CA TYR A 158 -1.43 20.06 0.73
C TYR A 158 -0.66 21.25 0.12
N TYR A 159 -1.38 22.28 -0.36
CA TYR A 159 -0.76 23.47 -0.96
C TYR A 159 -0.18 24.42 0.10
N ILE A 160 -0.74 24.41 1.32
CA ILE A 160 -0.31 25.27 2.44
C ILE A 160 0.87 24.63 3.23
N ALA A 161 0.98 23.28 3.23
CA ALA A 161 2.03 22.53 3.92
C ALA A 161 3.34 22.49 3.11
#